data_256bc1d512fb6e94c15dc5808fdcbaa1
#
_entry.id   256bc1d512fb6e94c15dc5808fdcbaa1
#
_cell.length_a   1.000
_cell.length_b   1.000
_cell.length_c   1.000
_cell.angle_alpha   90.00
_cell.angle_beta   90.00
_cell.angle_gamma   90.00
#
_symmetry.space_group_name_H-M   'P 1'
#
loop_
_entity.id
_entity.type
_entity.pdbx_description
1 polymer ?
#
loop_
_entity_poly.entity_id
_entity_poly.type
_entity_poly.pdbx_seq_one_letter_code
_entity_poly.pdbx_strand_id
1 'polypeptide(L)'
;MEKANVLVIGGSAAGLVAAISCRRRNPDKEVVLIRKEEQVLVPCGIPYIFGTVGSPEKNLIPDALLSNNGIELVKSEVTNIDREKKTVATSNGDVIGYDKLILATGSLPIRLPIDGSDKRNVFVASKDVAYL
;
A
#
# COMPACT_ATOMS: atom_id res chain seq x y z
N MET A 1 10.93 3.56 15.13
CA MET A 1 9.74 3.27 15.99
C MET A 1 9.85 1.85 16.49
N GLU A 2 9.68 1.61 17.79
CA GLU A 2 9.84 0.27 18.35
C GLU A 2 8.56 -0.59 18.24
N LYS A 3 7.38 0.02 18.40
CA LYS A 3 6.10 -0.74 18.40
C LYS A 3 4.90 0.15 18.09
N ALA A 4 3.96 -0.37 17.29
CA ALA A 4 2.66 0.22 17.00
C ALA A 4 1.52 -0.56 17.67
N ASN A 5 0.42 0.10 18.05
CA ASN A 5 -0.79 -0.64 18.48
C ASN A 5 -1.45 -1.34 17.28
N VAL A 6 -1.55 -0.67 16.15
CA VAL A 6 -2.06 -1.25 14.91
C VAL A 6 -1.07 -0.99 13.79
N LEU A 7 -0.59 -2.05 13.16
CA LEU A 7 0.28 -1.99 12.01
C LEU A 7 -0.49 -2.45 10.76
N VAL A 8 -0.48 -1.64 9.71
CA VAL A 8 -1.13 -1.94 8.44
C VAL A 8 -0.07 -2.10 7.37
N ILE A 9 -0.04 -3.24 6.68
CA ILE A 9 0.87 -3.48 5.56
C ILE A 9 0.10 -3.32 4.25
N GLY A 10 0.48 -2.31 3.47
CA GLY A 10 -0.14 -1.93 2.19
C GLY A 10 -0.87 -0.60 2.27
N GLY A 11 -0.56 0.31 1.35
CA GLY A 11 -1.02 1.70 1.34
C GLY A 11 -2.07 2.06 0.29
N SER A 12 -2.63 1.07 -0.42
CA SER A 12 -3.69 1.30 -1.39
C SER A 12 -5.07 1.36 -0.71
N ALA A 13 -6.17 1.30 -1.45
CA ALA A 13 -7.52 1.55 -0.97
C ALA A 13 -7.86 0.83 0.34
N ALA A 14 -7.62 -0.49 0.42
CA ALA A 14 -7.98 -1.28 1.60
C ALA A 14 -7.16 -0.88 2.83
N GLY A 15 -5.84 -0.76 2.70
CA GLY A 15 -4.96 -0.40 3.81
C GLY A 15 -5.19 1.02 4.31
N LEU A 16 -5.35 1.98 3.39
CA LEU A 16 -5.67 3.37 3.74
C LEU A 16 -6.97 3.48 4.55
N VAL A 17 -8.05 2.86 4.04
CA VAL A 17 -9.35 2.89 4.73
C VAL A 17 -9.29 2.17 6.07
N ALA A 18 -8.58 1.03 6.15
CA ALA A 18 -8.39 0.30 7.40
C ALA A 18 -7.64 1.16 8.43
N ALA A 19 -6.53 1.78 8.06
CA ALA A 19 -5.74 2.63 8.96
C ALA A 19 -6.55 3.83 9.47
N ILE A 20 -7.23 4.56 8.58
CA ILE A 20 -8.07 5.71 8.96
C ILE A 20 -9.22 5.27 9.85
N SER A 21 -9.88 4.16 9.54
CA SER A 21 -10.99 3.64 10.34
C SER A 21 -10.54 3.21 11.73
N CYS A 22 -9.38 2.55 11.84
CA CYS A 22 -8.78 2.18 13.13
C CYS A 22 -8.48 3.42 13.97
N ARG A 23 -7.82 4.41 13.38
CA ARG A 23 -7.44 5.65 14.08
C ARG A 23 -8.66 6.44 14.58
N ARG A 24 -9.69 6.57 13.74
CA ARG A 24 -10.91 7.29 14.10
C ARG A 24 -11.70 6.64 15.24
N ARG A 25 -11.72 5.29 15.28
CA ARG A 25 -12.41 4.54 16.33
C ARG A 25 -11.59 4.40 17.62
N ASN A 26 -10.29 4.56 17.54
CA ASN A 26 -9.35 4.40 18.65
C ASN A 26 -8.35 5.56 18.64
N PRO A 27 -8.76 6.77 19.02
CA PRO A 27 -7.93 7.97 18.90
C PRO A 27 -6.71 7.98 19.84
N ASP A 28 -6.71 7.13 20.86
CA ASP A 28 -5.61 6.92 21.80
C ASP A 28 -4.58 5.88 21.32
N LYS A 29 -4.86 5.17 20.22
CA LYS A 29 -3.98 4.12 19.71
C LYS A 29 -3.09 4.65 18.59
N GLU A 30 -1.84 4.19 18.60
CA GLU A 30 -0.88 4.44 17.54
C GLU A 30 -1.15 3.53 16.35
N VAL A 31 -1.35 4.13 15.19
CA VAL A 31 -1.58 3.43 13.92
C VAL A 31 -0.46 3.77 12.97
N VAL A 32 0.21 2.74 12.46
CA VAL A 32 1.29 2.84 11.49
C VAL A 32 0.88 2.13 10.22
N LEU A 33 1.14 2.74 9.07
CA LEU A 33 0.97 2.13 7.77
C LEU A 33 2.34 1.98 7.11
N ILE A 34 2.66 0.77 6.66
CA ILE A 34 3.87 0.49 5.88
C ILE A 34 3.48 0.17 4.45
N ARG A 35 4.17 0.80 3.49
CA ARG A 35 4.07 0.47 2.07
C ARG A 35 5.44 0.62 1.40
N LYS A 36 5.67 -0.13 0.33
CA LYS A 36 6.92 -0.02 -0.44
C LYS A 36 6.88 1.06 -1.52
N GLU A 37 5.68 1.38 -2.00
CA GLU A 37 5.49 2.34 -3.09
C GLU A 37 5.72 3.77 -2.59
N GLU A 38 6.48 4.56 -3.33
CA GLU A 38 6.63 5.99 -3.09
C GLU A 38 5.30 6.73 -3.30
N GLN A 39 4.58 6.36 -4.35
CA GLN A 39 3.27 6.92 -4.72
C GLN A 39 2.26 5.80 -4.94
N VAL A 40 1.01 6.05 -4.60
CA VAL A 40 -0.07 5.07 -4.75
C VAL A 40 -1.21 5.68 -5.56
N LEU A 41 -1.66 4.93 -6.55
CA LEU A 41 -2.83 5.29 -7.36
C LEU A 41 -4.14 4.89 -6.67
N VAL A 42 -5.21 5.60 -7.00
CA VAL A 42 -6.58 5.12 -6.76
C VAL A 42 -6.85 3.98 -7.74
N PRO A 43 -6.95 2.71 -7.30
CA PRO A 43 -6.96 1.57 -8.24
C PRO A 43 -8.13 1.58 -9.21
N CYS A 44 -9.32 1.97 -8.75
CA CYS A 44 -10.52 2.09 -9.62
C CYS A 44 -10.46 3.30 -10.56
N GLY A 45 -9.54 4.23 -10.36
CA GLY A 45 -9.30 5.38 -11.21
C GLY A 45 -8.36 5.09 -12.39
N ILE A 46 -7.63 3.98 -12.38
CA ILE A 46 -6.63 3.65 -13.41
C ILE A 46 -7.21 3.67 -14.84
N PRO A 47 -8.37 3.06 -15.14
CA PRO A 47 -8.93 3.13 -16.49
C PRO A 47 -9.21 4.54 -16.97
N TYR A 48 -9.52 5.47 -16.06
CA TYR A 48 -9.81 6.86 -16.40
C TYR A 48 -8.57 7.69 -16.73
N ILE A 49 -7.37 7.21 -16.35
CA ILE A 49 -6.10 7.85 -16.72
C ILE A 49 -5.96 7.93 -18.24
N PHE A 50 -6.39 6.86 -18.94
CA PHE A 50 -6.30 6.77 -20.41
C PHE A 50 -7.43 7.52 -21.15
N GLY A 51 -8.35 8.14 -20.41
CA GLY A 51 -9.47 8.87 -20.98
C GLY A 51 -9.64 10.26 -20.36
N THR A 52 -10.47 10.37 -19.34
CA THR A 52 -10.91 11.66 -18.78
C THR A 52 -9.90 12.32 -17.85
N VAL A 53 -9.09 11.56 -17.14
CA VAL A 53 -8.09 12.09 -16.18
C VAL A 53 -6.83 12.57 -16.89
N GLY A 54 -6.37 11.82 -17.88
CA GLY A 54 -5.31 12.20 -18.82
C GLY A 54 -3.88 12.07 -18.26
N SER A 55 -3.68 11.77 -16.96
CA SER A 55 -2.35 11.51 -16.42
C SER A 55 -2.40 10.74 -15.11
N PRO A 56 -1.40 9.87 -14.82
CA PRO A 56 -1.31 9.12 -13.55
C PRO A 56 -1.24 10.02 -12.31
N GLU A 57 -0.55 11.16 -12.40
CA GLU A 57 -0.34 12.09 -11.28
C GLU A 57 -1.66 12.63 -10.72
N LYS A 58 -2.67 12.78 -11.57
CA LYS A 58 -4.02 13.23 -11.17
C LYS A 58 -4.84 12.12 -10.48
N ASN A 59 -4.34 10.90 -10.49
CA ASN A 59 -5.00 9.75 -9.87
C ASN A 59 -4.28 9.26 -8.60
N LEU A 60 -3.34 10.04 -8.06
CA LEU A 60 -2.59 9.68 -6.87
C LEU A 60 -3.42 9.84 -5.59
N ILE A 61 -3.17 8.97 -4.62
CA ILE A 61 -3.65 9.11 -3.25
C ILE A 61 -2.64 9.96 -2.48
N PRO A 62 -3.02 11.15 -1.97
CA PRO A 62 -2.09 12.00 -1.23
C PRO A 62 -1.69 11.39 0.12
N ASP A 63 -0.39 11.41 0.46
CA ASP A 63 0.11 10.98 1.77
C ASP A 63 -0.46 11.84 2.91
N ALA A 64 -0.85 13.07 2.62
CA ALA A 64 -1.54 13.95 3.56
C ALA A 64 -2.83 13.36 4.15
N LEU A 65 -3.48 12.41 3.48
CA LEU A 65 -4.61 11.69 4.06
C LEU A 65 -4.23 10.87 5.29
N LEU A 66 -3.02 10.36 5.35
CA LEU A 66 -2.51 9.62 6.51
C LEU A 66 -2.12 10.60 7.62
N SER A 67 -1.25 11.57 7.32
CA SER A 67 -0.76 12.52 8.31
C SER A 67 -1.87 13.37 8.94
N ASN A 68 -2.85 13.82 8.16
CA ASN A 68 -4.02 14.57 8.65
C ASN A 68 -4.92 13.74 9.58
N ASN A 69 -4.83 12.42 9.52
CA ASN A 69 -5.53 11.51 10.45
C ASN A 69 -4.60 10.99 11.57
N GLY A 70 -3.39 11.54 11.73
CA GLY A 70 -2.45 11.14 12.77
C GLY A 70 -1.94 9.71 12.62
N ILE A 71 -1.77 9.26 11.36
CA ILE A 71 -1.24 7.93 11.01
C ILE A 71 0.19 8.13 10.52
N GLU A 72 1.12 7.39 11.09
CA GLU A 72 2.50 7.38 10.63
C GLU A 72 2.63 6.52 9.38
N LEU A 73 3.33 7.05 8.37
CA LEU A 73 3.64 6.35 7.13
C LEU A 73 5.12 5.95 7.11
N VAL A 74 5.37 4.64 6.98
CA VAL A 74 6.71 4.08 6.74
C VAL A 74 6.80 3.61 5.30
N LYS A 75 7.69 4.21 4.51
CA LYS A 75 7.97 3.79 3.13
C LYS A 75 9.10 2.79 3.11
N SER A 76 8.74 1.51 3.19
CA SER A 76 9.68 0.38 3.11
C SER A 76 8.95 -0.89 2.74
N GLU A 77 9.64 -1.85 2.12
CA GLU A 77 9.09 -3.17 1.84
C GLU A 77 9.19 -4.04 3.09
N VAL A 78 8.06 -4.65 3.49
CA VAL A 78 8.06 -5.68 4.54
C VAL A 78 8.56 -7.00 3.94
N THR A 79 9.64 -7.52 4.49
CA THR A 79 10.30 -8.73 4.01
C THR A 79 9.99 -9.97 4.84
N ASN A 80 9.62 -9.79 6.11
CA ASN A 80 9.28 -10.90 7.00
C ASN A 80 8.25 -10.49 8.06
N ILE A 81 7.44 -11.44 8.50
CA ILE A 81 6.47 -11.30 9.60
C ILE A 81 6.71 -12.43 10.60
N ASP A 82 7.13 -12.07 11.81
CA ASP A 82 7.23 -12.99 12.93
C ASP A 82 5.96 -12.87 13.79
N ARG A 83 5.09 -13.87 13.69
CA ARG A 83 3.79 -13.88 14.39
C ARG A 83 3.92 -14.17 15.88
N GLU A 84 4.95 -14.89 16.29
CA GLU A 84 5.19 -15.24 17.70
C GLU A 84 5.69 -14.03 18.46
N LYS A 85 6.68 -13.34 17.91
CA LYS A 85 7.23 -12.10 18.46
C LYS A 85 6.37 -10.87 18.17
N LYS A 86 5.40 -10.99 17.26
CA LYS A 86 4.59 -9.88 16.75
C LYS A 86 5.44 -8.74 16.23
N THR A 87 6.34 -9.05 15.32
CA THR A 87 7.22 -8.08 14.65
C THR A 87 7.18 -8.25 13.14
N VAL A 88 7.46 -7.17 12.43
CA VAL A 88 7.75 -7.18 11.00
C VAL A 88 9.17 -6.68 10.78
N ALA A 89 9.87 -7.28 9.81
CA ALA A 89 11.16 -6.79 9.33
C ALA A 89 10.96 -6.11 7.97
N THR A 90 11.70 -5.04 7.74
CA THR A 90 11.67 -4.26 6.51
C THR A 90 12.96 -4.41 5.71
N SER A 91 12.92 -4.06 4.43
CA SER A 91 14.10 -4.07 3.55
C SER A 91 15.21 -3.10 4.00
N ASN A 92 14.88 -2.08 4.78
CA ASN A 92 15.83 -1.13 5.35
C ASN A 92 16.55 -1.67 6.62
N GLY A 93 16.19 -2.87 7.07
CA GLY A 93 16.74 -3.49 8.29
C GLY A 93 15.99 -3.12 9.57
N ASP A 94 14.95 -2.31 9.49
CA ASP A 94 14.13 -1.98 10.67
C ASP A 94 13.28 -3.17 11.10
N VAL A 95 13.06 -3.28 12.42
CA VAL A 95 12.13 -4.24 13.02
C VAL A 95 11.09 -3.46 13.81
N ILE A 96 9.82 -3.63 13.44
CA ILE A 96 8.69 -2.91 14.04
C ILE A 96 7.75 -3.91 14.71
N GLY A 97 7.52 -3.72 16.01
CA GLY A 97 6.56 -4.50 16.79
C GLY A 97 5.12 -4.05 16.54
N TYR A 98 4.16 -4.95 16.80
CA TYR A 98 2.74 -4.62 16.70
C TYR A 98 1.88 -5.35 17.74
N ASP A 99 0.76 -4.76 18.15
CA ASP A 99 -0.27 -5.46 18.91
C ASP A 99 -1.25 -6.17 17.97
N LYS A 100 -1.68 -5.47 16.92
CA LYS A 100 -2.56 -5.99 15.86
C LYS A 100 -1.95 -5.69 14.48
N LEU A 101 -2.05 -6.67 13.58
CA LEU A 101 -1.56 -6.57 12.21
C LEU A 101 -2.72 -6.68 11.23
N ILE A 102 -2.74 -5.77 10.25
CA ILE A 102 -3.67 -5.81 9.11
C ILE A 102 -2.86 -6.00 7.84
N LEU A 103 -3.19 -7.05 7.09
CA LEU A 103 -2.59 -7.34 5.79
C LEU A 103 -3.50 -6.80 4.67
N ALA A 104 -3.01 -5.82 3.95
CA ALA A 104 -3.70 -5.19 2.82
C ALA A 104 -2.75 -5.07 1.60
N THR A 105 -1.96 -6.12 1.38
CA THR A 105 -0.86 -6.16 0.41
C THR A 105 -1.30 -6.16 -1.06
N GLY A 106 -2.61 -6.35 -1.30
CA GLY A 106 -3.19 -6.29 -2.64
C GLY A 106 -2.83 -7.50 -3.51
N SER A 107 -2.69 -7.25 -4.80
CA SER A 107 -2.42 -8.28 -5.81
C SER A 107 -1.55 -7.74 -6.93
N LEU A 108 -0.78 -8.62 -7.55
CA LEU A 108 -0.03 -8.36 -8.77
C LEU A 108 -0.81 -8.88 -9.99
N PRO A 109 -0.68 -8.24 -11.15
CA PRO A 109 -1.28 -8.74 -12.38
C PRO A 109 -0.59 -10.04 -12.81
N ILE A 110 -1.38 -10.98 -13.34
CA ILE A 110 -0.87 -12.23 -13.89
C ILE A 110 -0.87 -12.11 -15.41
N ARG A 111 0.25 -12.41 -16.04
CA ARG A 111 0.31 -12.61 -17.50
C ARG A 111 -0.15 -14.04 -17.79
N LEU A 112 -1.25 -14.16 -18.53
CA LEU A 112 -1.78 -15.47 -18.90
C LEU A 112 -0.80 -16.20 -19.84
N PRO A 113 -0.59 -17.53 -19.66
CA PRO A 113 0.27 -18.34 -20.52
C PRO A 113 -0.50 -18.76 -21.80
N ILE A 114 -0.83 -17.78 -22.63
CA ILE A 114 -1.50 -17.96 -23.93
C ILE A 114 -0.59 -17.46 -25.04
N ASP A 115 -0.75 -18.00 -26.24
CA ASP A 115 0.04 -17.62 -27.40
C ASP A 115 -0.06 -16.13 -27.68
N GLY A 116 1.09 -15.48 -27.83
CA GLY A 116 1.19 -14.06 -28.09
C GLY A 116 1.10 -13.15 -26.86
N SER A 117 0.97 -13.70 -25.64
CA SER A 117 0.96 -12.89 -24.40
C SER A 117 2.25 -12.11 -24.14
N ASP A 118 3.36 -12.55 -24.77
CA ASP A 118 4.70 -11.95 -24.71
C ASP A 118 4.94 -10.91 -25.82
N LYS A 119 3.98 -10.70 -26.72
CA LYS A 119 4.13 -9.76 -27.82
C LYS A 119 4.33 -8.33 -27.31
N ARG A 120 5.11 -7.52 -28.07
CA ARG A 120 5.50 -6.15 -27.74
C ARG A 120 4.33 -5.21 -27.40
N ASN A 121 3.16 -5.44 -27.98
CA ASN A 121 1.97 -4.61 -27.82
C ASN A 121 0.93 -5.22 -26.85
N VAL A 122 1.34 -6.21 -26.06
CA VAL A 122 0.49 -6.83 -25.02
C VAL A 122 0.95 -6.36 -23.65
N PHE A 123 0.07 -5.67 -22.95
CA PHE A 123 0.33 -5.08 -21.63
C PHE A 123 -0.54 -5.76 -20.57
N VAL A 124 -0.07 -5.77 -19.34
CA VAL A 124 -0.88 -6.12 -18.17
C VAL A 124 -1.33 -4.84 -17.46
N ALA A 125 -2.54 -4.84 -16.90
CA ALA A 125 -3.00 -3.70 -16.11
C ALA A 125 -2.25 -3.69 -14.76
N SER A 126 -1.24 -2.83 -14.65
CA SER A 126 -0.46 -2.65 -13.43
C SER A 126 -1.02 -1.52 -12.58
N LYS A 127 -0.77 -1.59 -11.26
CA LYS A 127 -1.05 -0.50 -10.30
C LYS A 127 0.20 0.34 -9.99
N ASP A 128 1.27 0.10 -10.71
CA ASP A 128 2.53 0.82 -10.58
C ASP A 128 2.48 2.11 -11.39
N VAL A 129 2.73 3.24 -10.72
CA VAL A 129 2.74 4.58 -11.35
C VAL A 129 3.78 4.67 -12.45
N ALA A 130 4.98 4.10 -12.23
CA ALA A 130 6.07 4.15 -13.20
C ALA A 130 5.83 3.27 -14.43
N TYR A 131 4.90 2.33 -14.34
CA TYR A 131 4.53 1.44 -15.45
C TYR A 131 3.48 2.08 -16.38
N LEU A 132 2.64 2.98 -15.88
CA LEU A 132 1.53 3.61 -16.60
C LEU A 132 1.96 4.86 -17.35
#